data_078c56957730cc88df41e52e68f496c2
#
_entry.id   078c56957730cc88df41e52e68f496c2
#
_cell.length_a   1.000
_cell.length_b   1.000
_cell.length_c   1.000
_cell.angle_alpha   90.00
_cell.angle_beta   90.00
_cell.angle_gamma   90.00
#
_symmetry.space_group_name_H-M   'P 1'
#
loop_
_entity.id
_entity.type
_entity.pdbx_description
1 polymer ?
#
loop_
_entity_poly.entity_id
_entity_poly.type
_entity_poly.pdbx_seq_one_letter_code
_entity_poly.pdbx_strand_id
1 'polypeptide(L)'
;MGADKNRTYMEKIPIVYHTGYSIPFPEDHRFVMSKFFQLFRILEEEGIVKDENHFIPESIGKEIILKAHERAYTERVFQGEMTKEELREMGLPYSQDLVSRVLLEVSGTILAGKIALQKGIACNAGGGTHHAHPEKASGFCIFNDIAVAIRVLQIEGLIRSALIIDLDVHQGDGNNAFFGMDETVYVFSMHGEKNFPARKIKGDRDIPLKDGTTDREYMELLQINLPQILEIFNPDIVYYDAGIDVYGGDGLGRLALTEEGIYERDIYAVSYTHLRAH
;
A
#
# COMPACT_ATOMS: atom_id res chain seq x y z
N MET A 1 -29.39 -10.01 -13.50
CA MET A 1 -29.53 -8.53 -13.45
C MET A 1 -28.57 -7.86 -12.45
N GLY A 2 -27.76 -8.59 -11.68
CA GLY A 2 -26.79 -8.05 -10.73
C GLY A 2 -25.42 -7.69 -11.33
N ALA A 3 -24.99 -8.38 -12.38
CA ALA A 3 -23.66 -8.19 -12.98
C ALA A 3 -23.45 -6.82 -13.65
N ASP A 4 -24.52 -6.20 -14.13
CA ASP A 4 -24.43 -4.96 -14.91
C ASP A 4 -24.21 -3.70 -14.04
N LYS A 5 -24.75 -3.70 -12.81
CA LYS A 5 -24.56 -2.56 -11.88
C LYS A 5 -23.16 -2.49 -11.31
N ASN A 6 -22.53 -3.63 -11.00
CA ASN A 6 -21.16 -3.69 -10.50
C ASN A 6 -20.16 -3.28 -11.60
N ARG A 7 -20.39 -3.70 -12.84
CA ARG A 7 -19.54 -3.31 -13.98
C ARG A 7 -19.56 -1.80 -14.21
N THR A 8 -20.74 -1.16 -14.14
CA THR A 8 -20.89 0.30 -14.32
C THR A 8 -20.23 1.10 -13.19
N TYR A 9 -20.10 0.52 -11.99
CA TYR A 9 -19.43 1.17 -10.86
C TYR A 9 -17.90 1.08 -10.99
N MET A 10 -17.38 -0.07 -11.41
CA MET A 10 -15.94 -0.28 -11.66
C MET A 10 -15.39 0.62 -12.76
N GLU A 11 -16.17 0.90 -13.80
CA GLU A 11 -15.81 1.80 -14.91
C GLU A 11 -15.58 3.27 -14.48
N LYS A 12 -15.90 3.63 -13.24
CA LYS A 12 -15.80 5.00 -12.70
C LYS A 12 -14.77 5.17 -11.59
N ILE A 13 -14.16 4.08 -11.10
CA ILE A 13 -13.14 4.18 -10.05
C ILE A 13 -11.91 4.91 -10.62
N PRO A 14 -11.47 6.03 -10.02
CA PRO A 14 -10.25 6.68 -10.40
C PRO A 14 -9.03 5.77 -10.19
N ILE A 15 -8.22 5.64 -11.23
CA ILE A 15 -6.99 4.84 -11.22
C ILE A 15 -5.81 5.77 -11.46
N VAL A 16 -4.92 5.81 -10.48
CA VAL A 16 -3.66 6.55 -10.56
C VAL A 16 -2.58 5.61 -11.06
N TYR A 17 -1.92 5.98 -12.14
CA TYR A 17 -0.80 5.23 -12.70
C TYR A 17 0.13 6.15 -13.49
N HIS A 18 1.43 5.81 -13.49
CA HIS A 18 2.44 6.43 -14.33
C HIS A 18 3.34 5.37 -14.95
N THR A 19 3.70 5.52 -16.22
CA THR A 19 4.59 4.58 -16.92
C THR A 19 5.94 4.41 -16.23
N GLY A 20 6.42 5.44 -15.53
CA GLY A 20 7.63 5.41 -14.71
C GLY A 20 7.54 4.55 -13.44
N TYR A 21 6.42 3.90 -13.14
CA TYR A 21 6.34 2.89 -12.07
C TYR A 21 7.09 1.61 -12.42
N SER A 22 7.31 1.35 -13.71
CA SER A 22 8.17 0.28 -14.19
C SER A 22 9.40 0.88 -14.86
N ILE A 23 10.57 0.47 -14.41
CA ILE A 23 11.87 0.87 -14.94
C ILE A 23 12.64 -0.37 -15.43
N PRO A 24 13.68 -0.22 -16.26
CA PRO A 24 14.58 -1.32 -16.55
C PRO A 24 15.15 -1.94 -15.26
N PHE A 25 15.05 -3.26 -15.12
CA PHE A 25 15.35 -3.97 -13.88
C PHE A 25 15.86 -5.39 -14.19
N PRO A 26 16.72 -6.01 -13.35
CA PRO A 26 17.17 -7.38 -13.57
C PRO A 26 15.99 -8.36 -13.63
N GLU A 27 15.95 -9.18 -14.69
CA GLU A 27 14.83 -10.11 -14.96
C GLU A 27 14.72 -11.25 -13.93
N ASP A 28 15.83 -11.65 -13.34
CA ASP A 28 15.94 -12.71 -12.33
C ASP A 28 15.72 -12.20 -10.89
N HIS A 29 15.42 -10.92 -10.71
CA HIS A 29 15.19 -10.35 -9.40
C HIS A 29 13.83 -10.79 -8.84
N ARG A 30 13.79 -11.12 -7.54
CA ARG A 30 12.56 -11.53 -6.83
C ARG A 30 11.44 -10.48 -6.87
N PHE A 31 11.81 -9.19 -6.92
CA PHE A 31 10.85 -8.10 -7.15
C PHE A 31 10.59 -7.96 -8.64
N VAL A 32 9.40 -8.33 -9.07
CA VAL A 32 8.99 -8.27 -10.47
C VAL A 32 8.60 -6.83 -10.84
N MET A 33 9.58 -6.06 -11.32
CA MET A 33 9.40 -4.64 -11.66
C MET A 33 8.34 -4.40 -12.74
N SER A 34 8.21 -5.31 -13.70
CA SER A 34 7.25 -5.19 -14.80
C SER A 34 5.79 -5.37 -14.39
N LYS A 35 5.50 -5.82 -13.16
CA LYS A 35 4.14 -6.10 -12.69
C LYS A 35 3.21 -4.87 -12.79
N PHE A 36 3.72 -3.68 -12.53
CA PHE A 36 2.94 -2.43 -12.57
C PHE A 36 2.49 -2.10 -14.00
N PHE A 37 3.40 -2.24 -14.97
CA PHE A 37 3.07 -2.06 -16.38
C PHE A 37 2.11 -3.14 -16.89
N GLN A 38 2.35 -4.40 -16.51
CA GLN A 38 1.48 -5.51 -16.91
C GLN A 38 0.06 -5.35 -16.35
N LEU A 39 -0.06 -5.01 -15.07
CA LEU A 39 -1.36 -4.73 -14.45
C LEU A 39 -2.11 -3.62 -15.19
N PHE A 40 -1.45 -2.50 -15.43
CA PHE A 40 -2.09 -1.37 -16.11
C PHE A 40 -2.56 -1.74 -17.52
N ARG A 41 -1.74 -2.50 -18.28
CA ARG A 41 -2.10 -3.00 -19.61
C ARG A 41 -3.34 -3.91 -19.57
N ILE A 42 -3.43 -4.81 -18.60
CA ILE A 42 -4.61 -5.67 -18.41
C ILE A 42 -5.85 -4.82 -18.15
N LEU A 43 -5.74 -3.83 -17.26
CA LEU A 43 -6.86 -2.93 -16.95
C LEU A 43 -7.31 -2.11 -18.16
N GLU A 44 -6.41 -1.69 -19.05
CA GLU A 44 -6.73 -1.05 -20.33
C GLU A 44 -7.44 -2.02 -21.30
N GLU A 45 -6.89 -3.22 -21.46
CA GLU A 45 -7.43 -4.27 -22.36
C GLU A 45 -8.83 -4.73 -21.94
N GLU A 46 -9.09 -4.81 -20.62
CA GLU A 46 -10.42 -5.11 -20.06
C GLU A 46 -11.38 -3.91 -20.07
N GLY A 47 -10.92 -2.73 -20.52
CA GLY A 47 -11.73 -1.51 -20.59
C GLY A 47 -12.08 -0.92 -19.22
N ILE A 48 -11.36 -1.29 -18.16
CA ILE A 48 -11.50 -0.74 -16.81
C ILE A 48 -10.86 0.64 -16.73
N VAL A 49 -9.68 0.80 -17.31
CA VAL A 49 -8.99 2.09 -17.44
C VAL A 49 -9.42 2.77 -18.73
N LYS A 50 -9.79 4.04 -18.62
CA LYS A 50 -10.16 4.95 -19.72
C LYS A 50 -9.61 6.34 -19.41
N ASP A 51 -9.54 7.21 -20.43
CA ASP A 51 -9.03 8.59 -20.26
C ASP A 51 -9.74 9.36 -19.13
N GLU A 52 -11.03 9.11 -18.92
CA GLU A 52 -11.86 9.80 -17.92
C GLU A 52 -11.61 9.38 -16.47
N ASN A 53 -11.02 8.19 -16.24
CA ASN A 53 -10.73 7.68 -14.90
C ASN A 53 -9.24 7.39 -14.65
N HIS A 54 -8.38 7.65 -15.61
CA HIS A 54 -6.93 7.55 -15.47
C HIS A 54 -6.34 8.90 -15.04
N PHE A 55 -5.60 8.88 -13.95
CA PHE A 55 -4.93 10.04 -13.37
C PHE A 55 -3.43 9.80 -13.33
N ILE A 56 -2.67 10.73 -13.85
CA ILE A 56 -1.21 10.63 -13.95
C ILE A 56 -0.59 11.49 -12.86
N PRO A 57 0.20 10.92 -11.92
CA PRO A 57 0.87 11.71 -10.91
C PRO A 57 2.08 12.45 -11.49
N GLU A 58 2.34 13.65 -11.00
CA GLU A 58 3.57 14.38 -11.27
C GLU A 58 4.64 13.99 -10.25
N SER A 59 5.92 13.99 -10.66
CA SER A 59 7.01 13.72 -9.75
C SER A 59 7.11 14.80 -8.67
N ILE A 60 7.40 14.38 -7.43
CA ILE A 60 7.56 15.25 -6.27
C ILE A 60 9.04 15.45 -5.92
N GLY A 61 9.32 16.53 -5.20
CA GLY A 61 10.67 16.80 -4.70
C GLY A 61 10.94 16.18 -3.32
N LYS A 62 12.22 16.23 -2.95
CA LYS A 62 12.73 15.75 -1.65
C LYS A 62 11.98 16.34 -0.44
N GLU A 63 11.56 17.58 -0.51
CA GLU A 63 10.84 18.29 0.55
C GLU A 63 9.49 17.66 0.91
N ILE A 64 8.86 16.94 0.00
CA ILE A 64 7.64 16.18 0.27
C ILE A 64 7.97 14.92 1.09
N ILE A 65 9.03 14.20 0.71
CA ILE A 65 9.51 13.02 1.45
C ILE A 65 9.88 13.41 2.89
N LEU A 66 10.50 14.56 3.09
CA LEU A 66 10.87 15.10 4.40
C LEU A 66 9.69 15.45 5.31
N LYS A 67 8.44 15.34 4.84
CA LYS A 67 7.25 15.48 5.69
C LYS A 67 7.05 14.25 6.60
N ALA A 68 7.63 13.12 6.23
CA ALA A 68 7.53 11.87 6.99
C ALA A 68 8.92 11.30 7.34
N HIS A 69 9.84 11.21 6.38
CA HIS A 69 11.13 10.59 6.57
C HIS A 69 12.20 11.51 7.17
N GLU A 70 13.14 10.91 7.88
CA GLU A 70 14.28 11.62 8.47
C GLU A 70 15.20 12.22 7.39
N ARG A 71 15.67 13.44 7.66
CA ARG A 71 16.52 14.19 6.72
C ARG A 71 17.78 13.44 6.36
N ALA A 72 18.51 12.93 7.33
CA ALA A 72 19.80 12.26 7.10
C ALA A 72 19.65 11.03 6.19
N TYR A 73 18.59 10.24 6.39
CA TYR A 73 18.27 9.10 5.54
C TYR A 73 17.86 9.55 4.12
N THR A 74 16.93 10.49 4.04
CA THR A 74 16.46 11.03 2.75
C THR A 74 17.62 11.57 1.91
N GLU A 75 18.53 12.32 2.51
CA GLU A 75 19.69 12.88 1.80
C GLU A 75 20.62 11.78 1.28
N ARG A 76 20.92 10.73 2.05
CA ARG A 76 21.72 9.59 1.57
C ARG A 76 21.07 8.90 0.37
N VAL A 77 19.76 8.71 0.40
CA VAL A 77 19.05 8.11 -0.75
C VAL A 77 19.18 8.99 -1.99
N PHE A 78 18.95 10.29 -1.89
CA PHE A 78 19.03 11.20 -3.04
C PHE A 78 20.45 11.35 -3.59
N GLN A 79 21.47 11.27 -2.74
CA GLN A 79 22.88 11.40 -3.12
C GLN A 79 23.52 10.09 -3.59
N GLY A 80 22.82 8.95 -3.38
CA GLY A 80 23.38 7.63 -3.68
C GLY A 80 24.44 7.19 -2.65
N GLU A 81 24.36 7.73 -1.45
CA GLU A 81 25.33 7.49 -0.36
C GLU A 81 24.83 6.46 0.66
N MET A 82 23.95 5.55 0.23
CA MET A 82 23.50 4.44 1.05
C MET A 82 24.64 3.46 1.32
N THR A 83 24.73 3.01 2.56
CA THR A 83 25.72 2.01 2.97
C THR A 83 25.41 0.63 2.36
N LYS A 84 26.39 -0.26 2.35
CA LYS A 84 26.19 -1.64 1.87
C LYS A 84 25.14 -2.39 2.70
N GLU A 85 25.01 -2.05 3.96
CA GLU A 85 24.01 -2.64 4.86
C GLU A 85 22.60 -2.15 4.51
N GLU A 86 22.43 -0.85 4.35
CA GLU A 86 21.16 -0.25 3.91
C GLU A 86 20.71 -0.81 2.54
N LEU A 87 21.62 -0.95 1.58
CA LEU A 87 21.32 -1.55 0.28
C LEU A 87 20.89 -3.01 0.40
N ARG A 88 21.49 -3.77 1.31
CA ARG A 88 21.11 -5.17 1.56
C ARG A 88 19.74 -5.26 2.24
N GLU A 89 19.43 -4.39 3.22
CA GLU A 89 18.13 -4.33 3.87
C GLU A 89 17.02 -3.87 2.91
N MET A 90 17.32 -2.92 2.05
CA MET A 90 16.44 -2.47 0.97
C MET A 90 16.13 -3.60 -0.02
N GLY A 91 17.14 -4.40 -0.37
CA GLY A 91 17.01 -5.55 -1.26
C GLY A 91 16.79 -5.22 -2.74
N LEU A 92 16.95 -3.97 -3.15
CA LEU A 92 16.84 -3.50 -4.54
C LEU A 92 18.18 -2.96 -5.04
N PRO A 93 18.57 -3.15 -6.32
CA PRO A 93 19.72 -2.49 -6.91
C PRO A 93 19.47 -0.99 -7.01
N TYR A 94 20.31 -0.20 -6.33
CA TYR A 94 20.18 1.25 -6.33
C TYR A 94 20.46 1.84 -7.71
N SER A 95 19.62 2.79 -8.14
CA SER A 95 19.86 3.65 -9.31
C SER A 95 19.08 4.96 -9.15
N GLN A 96 19.45 5.99 -9.92
CA GLN A 96 18.66 7.24 -9.95
C GLN A 96 17.26 7.04 -10.56
N ASP A 97 17.12 6.10 -11.49
CA ASP A 97 15.83 5.72 -12.05
C ASP A 97 14.93 5.11 -10.96
N LEU A 98 15.52 4.29 -10.05
CA LEU A 98 14.78 3.75 -8.91
C LEU A 98 14.31 4.84 -7.96
N VAL A 99 15.13 5.85 -7.68
CA VAL A 99 14.71 7.01 -6.87
C VAL A 99 13.59 7.77 -7.57
N SER A 100 13.73 8.04 -8.87
CA SER A 100 12.69 8.73 -9.66
C SER A 100 11.37 7.97 -9.67
N ARG A 101 11.43 6.64 -9.81
CA ARG A 101 10.29 5.75 -9.74
C ARG A 101 9.56 5.87 -8.39
N VAL A 102 10.30 5.79 -7.29
CA VAL A 102 9.71 5.83 -5.95
C VAL A 102 9.06 7.19 -5.66
N LEU A 103 9.62 8.28 -6.15
CA LEU A 103 8.99 9.60 -6.04
C LEU A 103 7.65 9.67 -6.79
N LEU A 104 7.54 9.01 -7.93
CA LEU A 104 6.28 8.88 -8.66
C LEU A 104 5.27 8.02 -7.90
N GLU A 105 5.68 6.89 -7.30
CA GLU A 105 4.79 6.04 -6.49
C GLU A 105 4.21 6.80 -5.29
N VAL A 106 5.08 7.49 -4.54
CA VAL A 106 4.65 8.32 -3.39
C VAL A 106 3.69 9.41 -3.85
N SER A 107 4.00 10.08 -4.96
CA SER A 107 3.12 11.09 -5.54
C SER A 107 1.77 10.50 -5.96
N GLY A 108 1.77 9.30 -6.50
CA GLY A 108 0.55 8.57 -6.87
C GLY A 108 -0.34 8.30 -5.67
N THR A 109 0.22 7.89 -4.54
CA THR A 109 -0.54 7.64 -3.31
C THR A 109 -1.10 8.93 -2.72
N ILE A 110 -0.34 10.04 -2.76
CA ILE A 110 -0.85 11.37 -2.39
C ILE A 110 -2.02 11.77 -3.29
N LEU A 111 -1.86 11.63 -4.62
CA LEU A 111 -2.89 11.97 -5.59
C LEU A 111 -4.15 11.11 -5.40
N ALA A 112 -3.99 9.79 -5.21
CA ALA A 112 -5.09 8.88 -4.93
C ALA A 112 -5.86 9.29 -3.66
N GLY A 113 -5.15 9.64 -2.58
CA GLY A 113 -5.77 10.15 -1.35
C GLY A 113 -6.59 11.43 -1.60
N LYS A 114 -6.05 12.40 -2.34
CA LYS A 114 -6.78 13.65 -2.68
C LYS A 114 -8.02 13.37 -3.53
N ILE A 115 -7.93 12.45 -4.49
CA ILE A 115 -9.07 12.05 -5.32
C ILE A 115 -10.11 11.31 -4.48
N ALA A 116 -9.69 10.39 -3.60
CA ALA A 116 -10.59 9.64 -2.74
C ALA A 116 -11.41 10.56 -1.82
N LEU A 117 -10.81 11.61 -1.26
CA LEU A 117 -11.52 12.62 -0.46
C LEU A 117 -12.60 13.38 -1.25
N GLN A 118 -12.48 13.45 -2.58
CA GLN A 118 -13.44 14.14 -3.45
C GLN A 118 -14.48 13.21 -4.07
N LYS A 119 -14.08 11.98 -4.40
CA LYS A 119 -14.88 11.02 -5.17
C LYS A 119 -15.29 9.79 -4.36
N GLY A 120 -14.85 9.67 -3.11
CA GLY A 120 -15.13 8.56 -2.21
C GLY A 120 -14.12 7.42 -2.30
N ILE A 121 -13.58 7.12 -3.48
CA ILE A 121 -12.60 6.05 -3.68
C ILE A 121 -11.61 6.42 -4.79
N ALA A 122 -10.38 5.92 -4.69
CA ALA A 122 -9.39 5.92 -5.77
C ALA A 122 -8.40 4.76 -5.56
N CYS A 123 -7.81 4.26 -6.65
CA CYS A 123 -6.77 3.25 -6.61
C CYS A 123 -5.46 3.82 -7.14
N ASN A 124 -4.34 3.54 -6.48
CA ASN A 124 -3.00 3.72 -7.04
C ASN A 124 -2.51 2.35 -7.53
N ALA A 125 -2.19 2.22 -8.82
CA ALA A 125 -1.66 0.99 -9.41
C ALA A 125 -0.14 0.80 -9.15
N GLY A 126 0.35 1.41 -8.10
CA GLY A 126 1.70 1.33 -7.53
C GLY A 126 1.66 1.67 -6.05
N GLY A 127 2.78 1.70 -5.36
CA GLY A 127 2.83 2.01 -3.93
C GLY A 127 2.69 0.76 -3.05
N GLY A 128 2.17 0.93 -1.83
CA GLY A 128 2.15 -0.12 -0.81
C GLY A 128 3.54 -0.40 -0.23
N THR A 129 4.32 0.66 -0.03
CA THR A 129 5.72 0.54 0.41
C THR A 129 5.83 0.53 1.94
N HIS A 130 5.08 -0.37 2.56
CA HIS A 130 4.79 -0.46 3.99
C HIS A 130 5.96 -0.87 4.89
N HIS A 131 7.08 -1.34 4.30
CA HIS A 131 8.29 -1.73 5.06
C HIS A 131 9.30 -0.59 5.24
N ALA A 132 9.20 0.52 4.51
CA ALA A 132 10.10 1.64 4.70
C ALA A 132 9.85 2.33 6.04
N HIS A 133 10.91 2.47 6.84
CA HIS A 133 10.89 3.13 8.15
C HIS A 133 11.19 4.63 8.01
N PRO A 134 10.97 5.44 9.07
CA PRO A 134 11.33 6.86 9.05
C PRO A 134 12.79 7.11 8.64
N GLU A 135 13.70 6.24 9.08
CA GLU A 135 15.15 6.41 8.99
C GLU A 135 15.85 5.44 8.04
N LYS A 136 15.14 4.48 7.42
CA LYS A 136 15.77 3.45 6.57
C LYS A 136 14.83 2.78 5.58
N ALA A 137 15.41 2.27 4.48
CA ALA A 137 14.76 1.35 3.56
C ALA A 137 14.71 -0.08 4.14
N SER A 138 13.71 -0.85 3.76
CA SER A 138 13.55 -2.26 4.13
C SER A 138 12.62 -2.98 3.17
N GLY A 139 12.80 -4.28 2.94
CA GLY A 139 11.80 -5.13 2.29
C GLY A 139 11.32 -4.61 0.92
N PHE A 140 12.22 -4.20 0.04
CA PHE A 140 11.94 -3.60 -1.28
C PHE A 140 11.28 -2.21 -1.22
N CYS A 141 11.16 -1.59 -0.05
CA CYS A 141 10.57 -0.28 0.16
C CYS A 141 11.65 0.75 0.52
N ILE A 142 11.66 1.89 -0.18
CA ILE A 142 12.62 2.98 0.05
C ILE A 142 11.96 4.07 0.88
N PHE A 143 10.87 4.65 0.40
CA PHE A 143 10.06 5.60 1.16
C PHE A 143 8.67 5.02 1.36
N ASN A 144 8.08 5.23 2.53
CA ASN A 144 6.74 4.80 2.85
C ASN A 144 5.73 5.77 2.23
N ASP A 145 5.11 5.36 1.14
CA ASP A 145 4.20 6.18 0.37
C ASP A 145 2.92 6.54 1.13
N ILE A 146 2.38 5.60 1.91
CA ILE A 146 1.20 5.83 2.75
C ILE A 146 1.53 6.83 3.87
N ALA A 147 2.69 6.67 4.53
CA ALA A 147 3.09 7.59 5.59
C ALA A 147 3.30 9.01 5.06
N VAL A 148 3.97 9.16 3.92
CA VAL A 148 4.14 10.48 3.28
C VAL A 148 2.79 11.06 2.87
N ALA A 149 1.90 10.26 2.27
CA ALA A 149 0.58 10.72 1.86
C ALA A 149 -0.25 11.21 3.05
N ILE A 150 -0.32 10.45 4.14
CA ILE A 150 -1.03 10.86 5.36
C ILE A 150 -0.48 12.18 5.90
N ARG A 151 0.85 12.31 6.04
CA ARG A 151 1.47 13.54 6.54
C ARG A 151 1.20 14.75 5.64
N VAL A 152 1.26 14.57 4.33
CA VAL A 152 0.93 15.64 3.38
C VAL A 152 -0.52 16.08 3.53
N LEU A 153 -1.48 15.15 3.56
CA LEU A 153 -2.89 15.48 3.70
C LEU A 153 -3.22 16.13 5.04
N GLN A 154 -2.56 15.72 6.14
CA GLN A 154 -2.68 16.34 7.45
C GLN A 154 -2.13 17.78 7.46
N ILE A 155 -0.94 18.01 6.88
CA ILE A 155 -0.31 19.33 6.79
C ILE A 155 -1.15 20.26 5.93
N GLU A 156 -1.76 19.78 4.87
CA GLU A 156 -2.68 20.53 4.02
C GLU A 156 -4.06 20.77 4.68
N GLY A 157 -4.31 20.19 5.86
CA GLY A 157 -5.58 20.34 6.60
C GLY A 157 -6.75 19.60 5.94
N LEU A 158 -6.48 18.67 5.06
CA LEU A 158 -7.51 17.89 4.35
C LEU A 158 -8.06 16.73 5.18
N ILE A 159 -7.25 16.19 6.10
CA ILE A 159 -7.64 15.14 7.05
C ILE A 159 -7.05 15.45 8.44
N ARG A 160 -7.65 14.88 9.47
CA ARG A 160 -7.13 14.86 10.83
C ARG A 160 -6.66 13.46 11.22
N SER A 161 -7.37 12.45 10.73
CA SER A 161 -7.13 11.05 11.10
C SER A 161 -7.16 10.12 9.89
N ALA A 162 -6.41 9.02 9.97
CA ALA A 162 -6.36 8.00 8.93
C ALA A 162 -6.34 6.60 9.54
N LEU A 163 -6.95 5.64 8.85
CA LEU A 163 -6.82 4.21 9.12
C LEU A 163 -6.01 3.56 8.01
N ILE A 164 -4.99 2.80 8.39
CA ILE A 164 -4.27 1.90 7.48
C ILE A 164 -4.80 0.49 7.71
N ILE A 165 -5.34 -0.13 6.66
CA ILE A 165 -5.71 -1.54 6.62
C ILE A 165 -4.68 -2.24 5.75
N ASP A 166 -3.75 -2.92 6.37
CA ASP A 166 -2.67 -3.65 5.72
C ASP A 166 -2.99 -5.14 5.74
N LEU A 167 -3.38 -5.66 4.59
CA LEU A 167 -3.71 -7.06 4.37
C LEU A 167 -2.69 -7.78 3.45
N ASP A 168 -1.49 -7.22 3.31
CA ASP A 168 -0.31 -7.91 2.77
C ASP A 168 0.08 -9.08 3.68
N VAL A 169 0.71 -10.12 3.12
CA VAL A 169 1.17 -11.28 3.91
C VAL A 169 2.28 -10.90 4.89
N HIS A 170 3.01 -9.83 4.60
CA HIS A 170 4.05 -9.28 5.47
C HIS A 170 3.45 -8.24 6.42
N GLN A 171 3.96 -8.14 7.64
CA GLN A 171 3.57 -7.02 8.50
C GLN A 171 4.14 -5.72 7.96
N GLY A 172 3.33 -4.70 7.85
CA GLY A 172 3.78 -3.33 7.56
C GLY A 172 4.53 -2.71 8.72
N ASP A 173 5.71 -3.22 9.04
CA ASP A 173 6.53 -2.77 10.15
C ASP A 173 6.97 -1.30 10.00
N GLY A 174 7.12 -0.82 8.78
CA GLY A 174 7.33 0.59 8.50
C GLY A 174 6.13 1.45 8.89
N ASN A 175 4.91 1.03 8.55
CA ASN A 175 3.69 1.72 8.99
C ASN A 175 3.63 1.80 10.52
N ASN A 176 3.91 0.69 11.20
CA ASN A 176 3.94 0.64 12.67
C ASN A 176 5.06 1.50 13.26
N ALA A 177 6.22 1.60 12.60
CA ALA A 177 7.32 2.48 13.01
C ALA A 177 6.96 3.97 12.90
N PHE A 178 6.18 4.35 11.89
CA PHE A 178 5.70 5.73 11.73
C PHE A 178 4.61 6.11 12.71
N PHE A 179 3.66 5.18 12.97
CA PHE A 179 2.38 5.56 13.57
C PHE A 179 2.05 4.84 14.88
N GLY A 180 2.85 3.88 15.33
CA GLY A 180 2.54 3.08 16.53
C GLY A 180 2.39 3.86 17.84
N MET A 181 2.65 5.17 17.84
CA MET A 181 2.44 6.09 18.97
C MET A 181 1.67 7.35 18.56
N ASP A 182 1.04 7.36 17.39
CA ASP A 182 0.32 8.50 16.83
C ASP A 182 -1.18 8.26 16.88
N GLU A 183 -1.85 8.86 17.84
CA GLU A 183 -3.30 8.72 18.04
C GLU A 183 -4.16 9.21 16.86
N THR A 184 -3.57 9.90 15.88
CA THR A 184 -4.27 10.35 14.67
C THR A 184 -4.29 9.32 13.56
N VAL A 185 -3.51 8.24 13.68
CA VAL A 185 -3.45 7.16 12.69
C VAL A 185 -3.58 5.82 13.37
N TYR A 186 -4.54 5.02 12.93
CA TYR A 186 -4.70 3.65 13.41
C TYR A 186 -4.12 2.67 12.40
N VAL A 187 -3.26 1.76 12.83
CA VAL A 187 -2.65 0.74 11.97
C VAL A 187 -3.22 -0.64 12.31
N PHE A 188 -3.91 -1.23 11.35
CA PHE A 188 -4.42 -2.59 11.39
C PHE A 188 -3.69 -3.46 10.38
N SER A 189 -3.05 -4.55 10.85
CA SER A 189 -2.34 -5.50 9.98
C SER A 189 -2.78 -6.93 10.27
N MET A 190 -3.12 -7.69 9.20
CA MET A 190 -3.29 -9.14 9.24
C MET A 190 -2.19 -9.78 8.40
N HIS A 191 -1.25 -10.46 9.04
CA HIS A 191 -0.01 -10.91 8.38
C HIS A 191 0.41 -12.31 8.82
N GLY A 192 1.18 -13.00 7.99
CA GLY A 192 1.78 -14.29 8.35
C GLY A 192 2.77 -14.14 9.52
N GLU A 193 2.54 -14.88 10.61
CA GLU A 193 3.35 -14.83 11.83
C GLU A 193 4.85 -14.99 11.54
N LYS A 194 5.20 -15.90 10.62
CA LYS A 194 6.58 -16.22 10.26
C LYS A 194 7.06 -15.56 8.97
N ASN A 195 6.22 -14.75 8.32
CA ASN A 195 6.65 -13.95 7.19
C ASN A 195 7.56 -12.80 7.65
N PHE A 196 8.24 -12.16 6.70
CA PHE A 196 9.03 -10.95 6.97
C PHE A 196 8.13 -9.84 7.58
N PRO A 197 8.65 -8.97 8.42
CA PRO A 197 9.98 -8.98 9.01
C PRO A 197 10.10 -10.04 10.13
N ALA A 198 11.31 -10.54 10.37
CA ALA A 198 11.55 -11.51 11.45
C ALA A 198 11.28 -10.92 12.85
N ARG A 199 11.54 -9.61 13.03
CA ARG A 199 11.18 -8.85 14.22
C ARG A 199 10.01 -7.94 13.88
N LYS A 200 8.84 -8.29 14.39
CA LYS A 200 7.62 -7.48 14.23
C LYS A 200 7.70 -6.20 15.08
N ILE A 201 7.11 -5.11 14.58
CA ILE A 201 6.89 -3.88 15.34
C ILE A 201 5.41 -3.84 15.72
N LYS A 202 5.12 -3.54 16.98
CA LYS A 202 3.74 -3.50 17.47
C LYS A 202 3.00 -2.29 16.87
N GLY A 203 1.88 -2.56 16.19
CA GLY A 203 0.89 -1.58 15.77
C GLY A 203 -0.30 -1.52 16.74
N ASP A 204 -1.36 -0.84 16.33
CA ASP A 204 -2.58 -0.74 17.15
C ASP A 204 -3.33 -2.07 17.17
N ARG A 205 -3.44 -2.74 16.03
CA ARG A 205 -4.06 -4.06 15.92
C ARG A 205 -3.29 -4.95 14.95
N ASP A 206 -2.53 -5.87 15.50
CA ASP A 206 -1.80 -6.90 14.75
C ASP A 206 -2.48 -8.27 14.91
N ILE A 207 -2.76 -8.95 13.81
CA ILE A 207 -3.32 -10.30 13.77
C ILE A 207 -2.31 -11.22 13.10
N PRO A 208 -1.44 -11.89 13.87
CA PRO A 208 -0.50 -12.86 13.32
C PRO A 208 -1.24 -14.15 12.91
N LEU A 209 -1.07 -14.54 11.65
CA LEU A 209 -1.71 -15.69 11.04
C LEU A 209 -0.73 -16.85 10.93
N LYS A 210 -1.19 -18.08 11.16
CA LYS A 210 -0.37 -19.28 11.03
C LYS A 210 -0.09 -19.61 9.58
N ASP A 211 1.04 -20.29 9.33
CA ASP A 211 1.34 -20.84 8.01
C ASP A 211 0.17 -21.73 7.55
N GLY A 212 -0.29 -21.56 6.30
CA GLY A 212 -1.38 -22.30 5.72
C GLY A 212 -2.80 -21.83 6.14
N THR A 213 -2.94 -20.65 6.78
CA THR A 213 -4.26 -20.05 7.03
C THR A 213 -5.07 -19.96 5.73
N THR A 214 -6.28 -20.48 5.76
CA THR A 214 -7.20 -20.59 4.62
C THR A 214 -8.15 -19.41 4.52
N ASP A 215 -8.90 -19.31 3.39
CA ASP A 215 -9.90 -18.26 3.15
C ASP A 215 -10.86 -18.10 4.32
N ARG A 216 -11.43 -19.21 4.81
CA ARG A 216 -12.41 -19.19 5.89
C ARG A 216 -11.83 -18.61 7.17
N GLU A 217 -10.67 -19.08 7.60
CA GLU A 217 -10.01 -18.63 8.84
C GLU A 217 -9.61 -17.15 8.73
N TYR A 218 -9.14 -16.74 7.55
CA TYR A 218 -8.77 -15.36 7.26
C TYR A 218 -9.98 -14.44 7.34
N MET A 219 -11.07 -14.79 6.64
CA MET A 219 -12.30 -14.00 6.59
C MET A 219 -13.00 -13.91 7.96
N GLU A 220 -13.01 -15.00 8.75
CA GLU A 220 -13.55 -14.98 10.12
C GLU A 220 -12.83 -13.92 10.97
N LEU A 221 -11.50 -13.84 10.90
CA LEU A 221 -10.71 -12.86 11.64
C LEU A 221 -10.92 -11.43 11.13
N LEU A 222 -10.96 -11.23 9.81
CA LEU A 222 -11.19 -9.92 9.21
C LEU A 222 -12.58 -9.39 9.61
N GLN A 223 -13.61 -10.22 9.54
CA GLN A 223 -14.99 -9.88 9.87
C GLN A 223 -15.21 -9.57 11.36
N ILE A 224 -14.39 -10.12 12.23
CA ILE A 224 -14.41 -9.79 13.66
C ILE A 224 -13.71 -8.46 13.93
N ASN A 225 -12.54 -8.23 13.33
CA ASN A 225 -11.67 -7.12 13.72
C ASN A 225 -12.02 -5.81 13.03
N LEU A 226 -12.26 -5.81 11.71
CA LEU A 226 -12.49 -4.57 10.96
C LEU A 226 -13.71 -3.77 11.44
N PRO A 227 -14.88 -4.38 11.74
CA PRO A 227 -16.02 -3.66 12.31
C PRO A 227 -15.69 -2.99 13.64
N GLN A 228 -15.02 -3.70 14.54
CA GLN A 228 -14.64 -3.17 15.86
C GLN A 228 -13.70 -1.96 15.73
N ILE A 229 -12.74 -2.01 14.81
CA ILE A 229 -11.82 -0.91 14.57
C ILE A 229 -12.58 0.34 14.10
N LEU A 230 -13.49 0.19 13.15
CA LEU A 230 -14.28 1.30 12.62
C LEU A 230 -15.32 1.85 13.63
N GLU A 231 -15.70 1.07 14.64
CA GLU A 231 -16.54 1.56 15.75
C GLU A 231 -15.76 2.43 16.73
N ILE A 232 -14.50 2.08 17.02
CA ILE A 232 -13.65 2.80 17.99
C ILE A 232 -12.83 3.92 17.37
N PHE A 233 -12.53 3.81 16.07
CA PHE A 233 -11.74 4.79 15.33
C PHE A 233 -12.48 5.18 14.07
N ASN A 234 -12.91 6.44 14.00
CA ASN A 234 -13.65 7.00 12.88
C ASN A 234 -12.71 7.86 12.01
N PRO A 235 -12.01 7.28 11.02
CA PRO A 235 -11.01 7.98 10.21
C PRO A 235 -11.65 8.91 9.19
N ASP A 236 -10.94 10.00 8.85
CA ASP A 236 -11.31 10.87 7.71
C ASP A 236 -10.97 10.19 6.37
N ILE A 237 -9.99 9.28 6.35
CA ILE A 237 -9.58 8.49 5.17
C ILE A 237 -9.10 7.10 5.58
N VAL A 238 -9.29 6.12 4.69
CA VAL A 238 -8.74 4.76 4.82
C VAL A 238 -7.75 4.51 3.69
N TYR A 239 -6.55 4.09 4.04
CA TYR A 239 -5.58 3.50 3.11
C TYR A 239 -5.65 1.98 3.22
N TYR A 240 -5.98 1.31 2.13
CA TYR A 240 -6.03 -0.13 2.05
C TYR A 240 -4.85 -0.65 1.23
N ASP A 241 -3.91 -1.32 1.90
CA ASP A 241 -2.81 -2.04 1.26
C ASP A 241 -3.26 -3.47 0.97
N ALA A 242 -3.59 -3.71 -0.32
CA ALA A 242 -4.24 -4.92 -0.81
C ALA A 242 -3.21 -5.92 -1.36
N GLY A 243 -2.20 -6.30 -0.55
CA GLY A 243 -1.19 -7.29 -0.96
C GLY A 243 -1.83 -8.61 -1.41
N ILE A 244 -1.42 -9.13 -2.57
CA ILE A 244 -1.94 -10.39 -3.11
C ILE A 244 -1.08 -11.60 -2.75
N ASP A 245 0.02 -11.40 -2.05
CA ASP A 245 0.98 -12.43 -1.63
C ASP A 245 0.50 -13.29 -0.45
N VAL A 246 -0.73 -13.07 0.01
CA VAL A 246 -1.50 -14.00 0.84
C VAL A 246 -1.97 -15.24 0.04
N TYR A 247 -1.84 -15.21 -1.30
CA TYR A 247 -2.19 -16.32 -2.20
C TYR A 247 -1.35 -17.57 -1.91
N GLY A 248 -1.99 -18.72 -1.87
CA GLY A 248 -1.33 -20.00 -1.57
C GLY A 248 -0.27 -20.45 -2.58
N GLY A 249 -0.24 -19.86 -3.77
CA GLY A 249 0.77 -20.07 -4.81
C GLY A 249 1.88 -19.02 -4.85
N ASP A 250 1.87 -18.00 -3.95
CA ASP A 250 2.92 -16.99 -3.91
C ASP A 250 4.24 -17.56 -3.36
N GLY A 251 5.36 -17.10 -3.94
CA GLY A 251 6.69 -17.59 -3.57
C GLY A 251 7.27 -16.97 -2.30
N LEU A 252 6.67 -15.91 -1.77
CA LEU A 252 7.11 -15.17 -0.57
C LEU A 252 6.15 -15.37 0.59
N GLY A 253 4.85 -15.56 0.30
CA GLY A 253 3.80 -15.77 1.27
C GLY A 253 3.81 -17.17 1.88
N ARG A 254 3.24 -17.31 3.08
CA ARG A 254 3.05 -18.60 3.78
C ARG A 254 1.60 -18.89 4.11
N LEU A 255 0.68 -18.05 3.64
CA LEU A 255 -0.76 -18.30 3.76
C LEU A 255 -1.26 -19.15 2.59
N ALA A 256 -2.52 -19.53 2.61
CA ALA A 256 -3.08 -20.43 1.62
C ALA A 256 -4.44 -19.93 1.08
N LEU A 257 -4.57 -18.61 0.90
CA LEU A 257 -5.77 -18.06 0.29
C LEU A 257 -5.85 -18.43 -1.18
N THR A 258 -7.07 -18.64 -1.64
CA THR A 258 -7.39 -18.83 -3.06
C THR A 258 -7.60 -17.47 -3.74
N GLU A 259 -7.67 -17.46 -5.07
CA GLU A 259 -8.05 -16.25 -5.82
C GLU A 259 -9.44 -15.75 -5.41
N GLU A 260 -10.39 -16.65 -5.19
CA GLU A 260 -11.75 -16.31 -4.70
C GLU A 260 -11.70 -15.72 -3.29
N GLY A 261 -10.88 -16.29 -2.39
CA GLY A 261 -10.70 -15.78 -1.03
C GLY A 261 -10.10 -14.37 -1.01
N ILE A 262 -9.15 -14.07 -1.91
CA ILE A 262 -8.60 -12.71 -2.07
C ILE A 262 -9.69 -11.76 -2.59
N TYR A 263 -10.46 -12.18 -3.57
CA TYR A 263 -11.57 -11.39 -4.11
C TYR A 263 -12.61 -11.09 -3.03
N GLU A 264 -13.03 -12.09 -2.24
CA GLU A 264 -13.96 -11.89 -1.12
C GLU A 264 -13.39 -10.95 -0.05
N ARG A 265 -12.11 -11.07 0.27
CA ARG A 265 -11.39 -10.18 1.18
C ARG A 265 -11.47 -8.73 0.73
N ASP A 266 -11.14 -8.48 -0.53
CA ASP A 266 -11.08 -7.13 -1.09
C ASP A 266 -12.48 -6.52 -1.18
N ILE A 267 -13.47 -7.28 -1.64
CA ILE A 267 -14.88 -6.85 -1.64
C ILE A 267 -15.34 -6.49 -0.23
N TYR A 268 -15.03 -7.34 0.76
CA TYR A 268 -15.42 -7.08 2.15
C TYR A 268 -14.75 -5.82 2.68
N ALA A 269 -13.43 -5.70 2.56
CA ALA A 269 -12.67 -4.56 3.09
C ALA A 269 -13.16 -3.24 2.46
N VAL A 270 -13.28 -3.18 1.13
CA VAL A 270 -13.72 -1.99 0.41
C VAL A 270 -15.18 -1.66 0.72
N SER A 271 -16.09 -2.64 0.66
CA SER A 271 -17.51 -2.40 0.92
C SER A 271 -17.75 -1.92 2.36
N TYR A 272 -17.03 -2.49 3.32
CA TYR A 272 -17.21 -2.17 4.72
C TYR A 272 -16.72 -0.76 5.08
N THR A 273 -15.63 -0.33 4.46
CA THR A 273 -15.04 1.00 4.68
C THR A 273 -15.78 2.09 3.90
N HIS A 274 -16.15 1.82 2.65
CA HIS A 274 -16.78 2.81 1.77
C HIS A 274 -18.27 3.09 2.12
N LEU A 275 -19.03 2.05 2.51
CA LEU A 275 -20.47 2.20 2.79
C LEU A 275 -20.79 2.84 4.16
N ARG A 276 -19.81 2.97 5.06
CA ARG A 276 -19.98 3.63 6.37
C ARG A 276 -19.54 5.10 6.39
N ALA A 277 -18.94 5.59 5.34
CA ALA A 277 -18.49 6.99 5.22
C ALA A 277 -19.62 7.98 4.84
N HIS A 278 -20.91 7.56 4.99
CA HIS A 278 -22.09 8.38 4.71
C HIS A 278 -23.03 8.49 5.90
#